data_2b6ef26e874118e550668236913c2767
#
_entry.id   2b6ef26e874118e550668236913c2767
#
_cell.length_a   1.000
_cell.length_b   1.000
_cell.length_c   1.000
_cell.angle_alpha   90.00
_cell.angle_beta   90.00
_cell.angle_gamma   90.00
#
_symmetry.space_group_name_H-M   'P 1'
#
loop_
_entity.id
_entity.type
_entity.pdbx_description
1 polymer ?
#
loop_
_entity_poly.entity_id
_entity_poly.type
_entity_poly.pdbx_seq_one_letter_code
_entity_poly.pdbx_strand_id
1 'polypeptide(L)'
;KNSKRIHFTSKIEDAFQFSNFFFVILPTPSLKNGNYSLIYIKSFLKKLCILLKKNPKEVNIVITSTVMPGSCDNKLIPFIKKNLSKSLFQKINLYYSPEFIALGSVVNDLQRPRIVLVGSNNPKKASALSNFYKSIIKNKPKVFETNLKTAELAKILINSFMTVKISFSNYVGLLSNNDKDLDSKKLLESLKIF
;
A
#
# COMPACT_ATOMS: atom_id res chain seq x y z
N LYS A 1 6.42 3.74 28.93
CA LYS A 1 5.25 3.22 29.68
C LYS A 1 4.21 2.48 28.82
N ASN A 2 4.47 2.21 27.53
CA ASN A 2 3.49 1.55 26.62
C ASN A 2 3.90 0.13 26.16
N SER A 3 4.85 -0.52 26.84
CA SER A 3 5.37 -1.83 26.44
C SER A 3 4.35 -2.98 26.46
N LYS A 4 3.27 -2.85 27.23
CA LYS A 4 2.21 -3.87 27.30
C LYS A 4 1.24 -3.89 26.10
N ARG A 5 1.31 -2.90 25.18
CA ARG A 5 0.44 -2.81 24.01
C ARG A 5 1.10 -3.27 22.72
N ILE A 6 2.40 -3.49 22.73
CA ILE A 6 3.18 -3.91 21.57
C ILE A 6 3.77 -5.28 21.87
N HIS A 7 3.51 -6.23 20.99
CA HIS A 7 4.05 -7.58 21.05
C HIS A 7 4.86 -7.86 19.78
N PHE A 8 6.12 -8.26 19.98
CA PHE A 8 7.01 -8.67 18.89
C PHE A 8 7.08 -10.19 18.84
N THR A 9 6.82 -10.77 17.69
CA THR A 9 6.89 -12.22 17.49
C THR A 9 7.39 -12.54 16.09
N SER A 10 8.11 -13.65 15.95
CA SER A 10 8.44 -14.26 14.66
C SER A 10 7.43 -15.34 14.25
N LYS A 11 6.45 -15.65 15.11
CA LYS A 11 5.45 -16.69 14.90
C LYS A 11 4.15 -16.07 14.41
N ILE A 12 3.72 -16.47 13.22
CA ILE A 12 2.46 -15.99 12.65
C ILE A 12 1.23 -16.41 13.47
N GLU A 13 1.35 -17.52 14.20
CA GLU A 13 0.32 -18.05 15.10
C GLU A 13 -0.04 -17.03 16.19
N ASP A 14 0.97 -16.44 16.82
CA ASP A 14 0.79 -15.42 17.86
C ASP A 14 0.12 -14.17 17.27
N ALA A 15 0.59 -13.70 16.12
CA ALA A 15 -0.01 -12.57 15.42
C ALA A 15 -1.47 -12.87 15.01
N PHE A 16 -1.75 -14.11 14.58
CA PHE A 16 -3.09 -14.52 14.22
C PHE A 16 -4.04 -14.55 15.43
N GLN A 17 -3.58 -14.98 16.59
CA GLN A 17 -4.38 -14.93 17.83
C GLN A 17 -4.60 -13.48 18.30
N PHE A 18 -3.57 -12.64 18.17
CA PHE A 18 -3.59 -11.27 18.66
C PHE A 18 -4.54 -10.34 17.87
N SER A 19 -4.63 -10.50 16.56
CA SER A 19 -5.38 -9.57 15.70
C SER A 19 -6.14 -10.27 14.58
N ASN A 20 -7.14 -9.57 14.04
CA ASN A 20 -7.82 -9.91 12.79
C ASN A 20 -7.47 -8.94 11.64
N PHE A 21 -6.62 -7.93 11.88
CA PHE A 21 -6.04 -7.04 10.87
C PHE A 21 -4.57 -7.37 10.63
N PHE A 22 -4.20 -7.62 9.38
CA PHE A 22 -2.85 -7.97 8.95
C PHE A 22 -2.37 -7.00 7.87
N PHE A 23 -1.47 -6.10 8.23
CA PHE A 23 -0.78 -5.26 7.28
C PHE A 23 0.43 -6.01 6.72
N VAL A 24 0.39 -6.31 5.44
CA VAL A 24 1.39 -7.12 4.75
C VAL A 24 2.38 -6.21 4.05
N ILE A 25 3.54 -6.01 4.70
CA ILE A 25 4.64 -5.15 4.24
C ILE A 25 5.85 -6.05 4.00
N LEU A 26 5.83 -6.75 2.86
CA LEU A 26 6.84 -7.74 2.50
C LEU A 26 7.57 -7.32 1.22
N PRO A 27 8.85 -7.71 1.06
CA PRO A 27 9.57 -7.43 -0.18
C PRO A 27 8.86 -8.01 -1.40
N THR A 28 8.83 -7.25 -2.48
CA THR A 28 8.33 -7.66 -3.80
C THR A 28 9.41 -7.40 -4.84
N PRO A 29 10.48 -8.22 -4.88
CA PRO A 29 11.61 -7.99 -5.77
C PRO A 29 11.20 -7.99 -7.23
N SER A 30 11.86 -7.15 -8.03
CA SER A 30 11.64 -7.08 -9.47
C SER A 30 12.10 -8.36 -10.16
N LEU A 31 11.31 -8.83 -11.11
CA LEU A 31 11.63 -9.94 -11.98
C LEU A 31 12.23 -9.43 -13.31
N LYS A 32 12.95 -10.30 -14.04
CA LYS A 32 13.56 -9.96 -15.34
C LYS A 32 12.56 -9.41 -16.38
N ASN A 33 11.28 -9.78 -16.26
CA ASN A 33 10.20 -9.31 -17.16
C ASN A 33 9.53 -8.01 -16.68
N GLY A 34 10.13 -7.29 -15.74
CA GLY A 34 9.60 -6.03 -15.19
C GLY A 34 8.45 -6.18 -14.17
N ASN A 35 7.98 -7.39 -13.91
CA ASN A 35 6.96 -7.63 -12.88
C ASN A 35 7.57 -7.69 -11.47
N TYR A 36 6.70 -7.59 -10.46
CA TYR A 36 7.06 -7.82 -9.05
C TYR A 36 6.77 -9.27 -8.63
N SER A 37 7.70 -9.87 -7.88
CA SER A 37 7.53 -11.20 -7.31
C SER A 37 6.55 -11.15 -6.14
N LEU A 38 5.58 -12.06 -6.14
CA LEU A 38 4.60 -12.22 -5.05
C LEU A 38 4.94 -13.39 -4.11
N ILE A 39 6.15 -13.94 -4.19
CA ILE A 39 6.52 -15.17 -3.49
C ILE A 39 6.36 -15.06 -1.97
N TYR A 40 6.82 -13.95 -1.40
CA TYR A 40 6.73 -13.73 0.06
C TYR A 40 5.29 -13.49 0.50
N ILE A 41 4.52 -12.71 -0.27
CA ILE A 41 3.09 -12.48 0.02
C ILE A 41 2.32 -13.80 -0.04
N LYS A 42 2.54 -14.62 -1.08
CA LYS A 42 1.91 -15.94 -1.20
C LYS A 42 2.32 -16.89 -0.09
N SER A 43 3.59 -16.86 0.35
CA SER A 43 4.06 -17.65 1.49
C SER A 43 3.32 -17.28 2.79
N PHE A 44 3.19 -15.98 3.07
CA PHE A 44 2.39 -15.48 4.18
C PHE A 44 0.93 -15.93 4.09
N LEU A 45 0.29 -15.72 2.93
CA LEU A 45 -1.11 -16.11 2.69
C LEU A 45 -1.34 -17.60 2.85
N LYS A 46 -0.38 -18.45 2.43
CA LYS A 46 -0.46 -19.90 2.62
C LYS A 46 -0.50 -20.27 4.11
N LYS A 47 0.40 -19.68 4.91
CA LYS A 47 0.42 -19.90 6.36
C LYS A 47 -0.89 -19.41 7.02
N LEU A 48 -1.36 -18.23 6.64
CA LEU A 48 -2.62 -17.68 7.14
C LEU A 48 -3.82 -18.56 6.79
N CYS A 49 -3.88 -19.12 5.58
CA CYS A 49 -4.92 -20.07 5.18
C CYS A 49 -4.91 -21.35 6.04
N ILE A 50 -3.73 -21.85 6.41
CA ILE A 50 -3.61 -23.01 7.31
C ILE A 50 -4.19 -22.71 8.69
N LEU A 51 -3.89 -21.52 9.24
CA LEU A 51 -4.41 -21.08 10.53
C LEU A 51 -5.93 -20.86 10.50
N LEU A 52 -6.47 -20.29 9.43
CA LEU A 52 -7.91 -20.12 9.23
C LEU A 52 -8.68 -21.43 9.12
N LYS A 53 -8.06 -22.49 8.59
CA LYS A 53 -8.66 -23.84 8.59
C LYS A 53 -8.77 -24.42 9.99
N LYS A 54 -7.76 -24.17 10.84
CA LYS A 54 -7.71 -24.66 12.23
C LYS A 54 -8.63 -23.84 13.15
N ASN A 55 -8.66 -22.53 12.95
CA ASN A 55 -9.40 -21.59 13.78
C ASN A 55 -10.11 -20.54 12.92
N PRO A 56 -11.34 -20.82 12.45
CA PRO A 56 -12.08 -19.96 11.53
C PRO A 56 -12.50 -18.65 12.19
N LYS A 57 -12.03 -17.50 11.64
CA LYS A 57 -12.45 -16.16 12.05
C LYS A 57 -12.47 -15.20 10.86
N GLU A 58 -13.13 -14.06 11.00
CA GLU A 58 -13.03 -12.98 10.01
C GLU A 58 -11.65 -12.33 10.09
N VAL A 59 -11.02 -12.11 8.91
CA VAL A 59 -9.72 -11.47 8.81
C VAL A 59 -9.70 -10.40 7.72
N ASN A 60 -8.99 -9.34 8.00
CA ASN A 60 -8.74 -8.21 7.12
C ASN A 60 -7.27 -8.24 6.72
N ILE A 61 -6.99 -8.43 5.45
CA ILE A 61 -5.63 -8.51 4.89
C ILE A 61 -5.40 -7.24 4.08
N VAL A 62 -4.48 -6.42 4.50
CA VAL A 62 -4.11 -5.16 3.83
C VAL A 62 -2.75 -5.36 3.16
N ILE A 63 -2.74 -5.48 1.84
CA ILE A 63 -1.50 -5.52 1.06
C ILE A 63 -1.00 -4.08 0.92
N THR A 64 0.14 -3.82 1.53
CA THR A 64 0.81 -2.50 1.50
C THR A 64 2.00 -2.50 0.55
N SER A 65 2.61 -3.67 0.33
CA SER A 65 3.72 -3.85 -0.62
C SER A 65 3.33 -3.44 -2.02
N THR A 66 4.25 -2.84 -2.77
CA THR A 66 4.02 -2.49 -4.18
C THR A 66 3.86 -3.74 -5.02
N VAL A 67 2.78 -3.82 -5.77
CA VAL A 67 2.48 -4.93 -6.68
C VAL A 67 2.03 -4.40 -8.04
N MET A 68 2.10 -5.24 -9.09
CA MET A 68 1.60 -4.87 -10.41
C MET A 68 0.07 -4.80 -10.45
N PRO A 69 -0.52 -3.92 -11.26
CA PRO A 69 -1.97 -3.83 -11.41
C PRO A 69 -2.60 -5.17 -11.78
N GLY A 70 -3.67 -5.52 -11.07
CA GLY A 70 -4.35 -6.82 -11.19
C GLY A 70 -3.71 -7.94 -10.39
N SER A 71 -2.66 -7.70 -9.60
CA SER A 71 -2.03 -8.73 -8.77
C SER A 71 -2.98 -9.28 -7.71
N CYS A 72 -3.73 -8.44 -7.04
CA CYS A 72 -4.70 -8.87 -6.03
C CYS A 72 -5.82 -9.70 -6.66
N ASP A 73 -6.47 -9.18 -7.71
CA ASP A 73 -7.61 -9.85 -8.33
C ASP A 73 -7.22 -11.14 -9.08
N ASN A 74 -6.14 -11.10 -9.87
CA ASN A 74 -5.81 -12.18 -10.79
C ASN A 74 -4.82 -13.20 -10.22
N LYS A 75 -4.13 -12.89 -9.11
CA LYS A 75 -3.09 -13.77 -8.54
C LYS A 75 -3.31 -14.10 -7.07
N LEU A 76 -3.61 -13.11 -6.21
CA LEU A 76 -3.73 -13.35 -4.76
C LEU A 76 -5.10 -13.91 -4.38
N ILE A 77 -6.20 -13.35 -4.87
CA ILE A 77 -7.55 -13.88 -4.64
C ILE A 77 -7.71 -15.30 -5.14
N PRO A 78 -7.32 -15.65 -6.39
CA PRO A 78 -7.36 -17.05 -6.84
C PRO A 78 -6.48 -17.97 -6.00
N PHE A 79 -5.30 -17.51 -5.56
CA PHE A 79 -4.44 -18.27 -4.66
C PHE A 79 -5.13 -18.58 -3.33
N ILE A 80 -5.78 -17.59 -2.71
CA ILE A 80 -6.54 -17.79 -1.46
C ILE A 80 -7.69 -18.76 -1.69
N LYS A 81 -8.48 -18.57 -2.75
CA LYS A 81 -9.62 -19.45 -3.11
C LYS A 81 -9.18 -20.90 -3.32
N LYS A 82 -8.02 -21.13 -3.94
CA LYS A 82 -7.47 -22.49 -4.10
C LYS A 82 -7.10 -23.14 -2.76
N ASN A 83 -6.76 -22.37 -1.76
CA ASN A 83 -6.31 -22.86 -0.46
C ASN A 83 -7.41 -22.94 0.63
N LEU A 84 -8.59 -22.40 0.38
CA LEU A 84 -9.69 -22.36 1.34
C LEU A 84 -11.00 -22.84 0.73
N SER A 85 -11.91 -23.35 1.56
CA SER A 85 -13.31 -23.56 1.17
C SER A 85 -14.02 -22.24 0.90
N LYS A 86 -15.12 -22.27 0.16
CA LYS A 86 -15.93 -21.08 -0.14
C LYS A 86 -16.38 -20.35 1.14
N SER A 87 -16.79 -21.09 2.17
CA SER A 87 -17.22 -20.54 3.47
C SER A 87 -16.11 -19.84 4.23
N LEU A 88 -14.88 -20.37 4.20
CA LEU A 88 -13.72 -19.73 4.82
C LEU A 88 -13.25 -18.52 4.01
N PHE A 89 -13.30 -18.58 2.68
CA PHE A 89 -12.95 -17.45 1.84
C PHE A 89 -13.87 -16.23 2.09
N GLN A 90 -15.16 -16.45 2.37
CA GLN A 90 -16.10 -15.37 2.70
C GLN A 90 -15.74 -14.60 3.98
N LYS A 91 -14.91 -15.20 4.85
CA LYS A 91 -14.39 -14.55 6.07
C LYS A 91 -13.17 -13.65 5.82
N ILE A 92 -12.69 -13.59 4.56
CA ILE A 92 -11.52 -12.77 4.19
C ILE A 92 -11.96 -11.49 3.50
N ASN A 93 -11.47 -10.38 4.01
CA ASN A 93 -11.52 -9.08 3.36
C ASN A 93 -10.11 -8.74 2.89
N LEU A 94 -9.93 -8.61 1.57
CA LEU A 94 -8.65 -8.22 0.98
C LEU A 94 -8.70 -6.75 0.58
N TYR A 95 -7.70 -6.01 1.06
CA TYR A 95 -7.47 -4.62 0.73
C TYR A 95 -6.11 -4.43 0.09
N TYR A 96 -6.00 -3.41 -0.73
CA TYR A 96 -4.73 -2.86 -1.17
C TYR A 96 -4.64 -1.42 -0.69
N SER A 97 -3.67 -1.13 0.16
CA SER A 97 -3.48 0.22 0.70
C SER A 97 -1.98 0.53 0.77
N PRO A 98 -1.43 1.06 -0.33
CA PRO A 98 -0.01 1.37 -0.41
C PRO A 98 0.33 2.64 0.36
N GLU A 99 1.55 2.74 0.82
CA GLU A 99 2.09 3.91 1.49
C GLU A 99 2.75 4.87 0.50
N PHE A 100 2.63 6.18 0.77
CA PHE A 100 3.27 7.26 0.01
C PHE A 100 4.22 8.03 0.92
N ILE A 101 5.31 7.36 1.30
CA ILE A 101 6.33 7.87 2.21
C ILE A 101 7.60 8.25 1.47
N ALA A 102 8.30 9.29 1.95
CA ALA A 102 9.62 9.66 1.48
C ALA A 102 10.70 9.29 2.51
N LEU A 103 11.89 8.94 2.02
CA LEU A 103 13.05 8.74 2.89
C LEU A 103 13.36 10.05 3.62
N GLY A 104 13.55 9.96 4.94
CA GLY A 104 13.81 11.13 5.81
C GLY A 104 12.57 11.64 6.54
N SER A 105 11.33 11.38 6.06
CA SER A 105 10.09 11.82 6.70
C SER A 105 9.10 10.70 7.04
N VAL A 106 9.56 9.45 7.04
CA VAL A 106 8.72 8.23 7.15
C VAL A 106 7.69 8.31 8.27
N VAL A 107 8.11 8.63 9.50
CA VAL A 107 7.19 8.68 10.66
C VAL A 107 6.16 9.79 10.51
N ASN A 108 6.58 10.96 10.01
CA ASN A 108 5.67 12.08 9.77
C ASN A 108 4.66 11.73 8.66
N ASP A 109 5.11 11.14 7.57
CA ASP A 109 4.26 10.78 6.42
C ASP A 109 3.25 9.69 6.80
N LEU A 110 3.61 8.75 7.67
CA LEU A 110 2.68 7.76 8.23
C LEU A 110 1.65 8.38 9.17
N GLN A 111 2.07 9.33 10.01
CA GLN A 111 1.17 9.99 10.97
C GLN A 111 0.31 11.07 10.33
N ARG A 112 0.77 11.69 9.24
CA ARG A 112 0.13 12.80 8.53
C ARG A 112 0.19 12.60 7.01
N PRO A 113 -0.37 11.50 6.50
CA PRO A 113 -0.36 11.24 5.07
C PRO A 113 -1.09 12.33 4.30
N ARG A 114 -0.63 12.65 3.11
CA ARG A 114 -1.32 13.59 2.20
C ARG A 114 -2.60 12.97 1.63
N ILE A 115 -2.54 11.66 1.35
CA ILE A 115 -3.64 10.87 0.83
C ILE A 115 -3.65 9.50 1.53
N VAL A 116 -4.82 8.90 1.65
CA VAL A 116 -5.01 7.49 1.97
C VAL A 116 -5.74 6.84 0.81
N LEU A 117 -5.18 5.78 0.27
CA LEU A 117 -5.77 5.05 -0.85
C LEU A 117 -6.20 3.66 -0.34
N VAL A 118 -7.46 3.35 -0.50
CA VAL A 118 -8.06 2.08 -0.07
C VAL A 118 -8.69 1.39 -1.28
N GLY A 119 -8.01 0.38 -1.80
CA GLY A 119 -8.57 -0.57 -2.75
C GLY A 119 -9.22 -1.74 -2.03
N SER A 120 -10.40 -2.16 -2.43
CA SER A 120 -11.10 -3.29 -1.83
C SER A 120 -11.78 -4.16 -2.89
N ASN A 121 -11.81 -5.47 -2.65
CA ASN A 121 -12.61 -6.39 -3.43
C ASN A 121 -14.10 -6.38 -3.01
N ASN A 122 -14.43 -5.67 -1.93
CA ASN A 122 -15.79 -5.47 -1.46
C ASN A 122 -16.01 -4.01 -1.06
N PRO A 123 -16.64 -3.18 -1.92
CA PRO A 123 -16.85 -1.77 -1.65
C PRO A 123 -17.55 -1.49 -0.32
N LYS A 124 -18.50 -2.34 0.08
CA LYS A 124 -19.24 -2.19 1.36
C LYS A 124 -18.35 -2.32 2.59
N LYS A 125 -17.16 -2.95 2.44
CA LYS A 125 -16.21 -3.16 3.52
C LYS A 125 -15.00 -2.21 3.44
N ALA A 126 -14.85 -1.42 2.37
CA ALA A 126 -13.77 -0.42 2.23
C ALA A 126 -13.75 0.57 3.41
N SER A 127 -14.92 0.98 3.87
CA SER A 127 -15.08 1.89 5.00
C SER A 127 -14.45 1.38 6.31
N ALA A 128 -14.34 0.07 6.52
CA ALA A 128 -13.71 -0.48 7.73
C ALA A 128 -12.23 -0.08 7.82
N LEU A 129 -11.49 -0.23 6.71
CA LEU A 129 -10.09 0.19 6.64
C LEU A 129 -9.94 1.72 6.65
N SER A 130 -10.82 2.44 5.95
CA SER A 130 -10.83 3.90 5.95
C SER A 130 -11.07 4.47 7.35
N ASN A 131 -11.97 3.88 8.12
CA ASN A 131 -12.23 4.29 9.51
C ASN A 131 -11.06 3.96 10.43
N PHE A 132 -10.40 2.82 10.22
CA PHE A 132 -9.18 2.50 10.94
C PHE A 132 -8.11 3.58 10.71
N TYR A 133 -7.83 3.96 9.45
CA TYR A 133 -6.87 5.03 9.16
C TYR A 133 -7.28 6.36 9.81
N LYS A 134 -8.57 6.77 9.71
CA LYS A 134 -9.07 7.99 10.35
C LYS A 134 -8.88 8.01 11.88
N SER A 135 -8.82 6.84 12.53
CA SER A 135 -8.63 6.73 13.97
C SER A 135 -7.18 6.87 14.43
N ILE A 136 -6.19 6.64 13.55
CA ILE A 136 -4.77 6.62 13.90
C ILE A 136 -3.96 7.78 13.33
N ILE A 137 -4.41 8.40 12.23
CA ILE A 137 -3.71 9.52 11.58
C ILE A 137 -4.04 10.85 12.27
N LYS A 138 -3.05 11.76 12.27
CA LYS A 138 -3.13 13.03 13.01
C LYS A 138 -3.69 14.20 12.19
N ASN A 139 -3.88 14.01 10.90
CA ASN A 139 -4.47 15.00 9.99
C ASN A 139 -5.77 14.47 9.37
N LYS A 140 -6.39 15.25 8.49
CA LYS A 140 -7.58 14.86 7.74
C LYS A 140 -7.25 14.72 6.25
N PRO A 141 -6.55 13.64 5.83
CA PRO A 141 -6.19 13.47 4.43
C PRO A 141 -7.43 13.16 3.59
N LYS A 142 -7.33 13.37 2.29
CA LYS A 142 -8.29 12.77 1.36
C LYS A 142 -8.16 11.25 1.39
N VAL A 143 -9.28 10.56 1.63
CA VAL A 143 -9.38 9.11 1.55
C VAL A 143 -10.06 8.76 0.23
N PHE A 144 -9.36 7.99 -0.60
CA PHE A 144 -9.86 7.50 -1.90
C PHE A 144 -10.17 6.01 -1.76
N GLU A 145 -11.46 5.68 -1.80
CA GLU A 145 -11.94 4.31 -1.83
C GLU A 145 -12.19 3.90 -3.28
N THR A 146 -11.65 2.75 -3.69
CA THR A 146 -11.75 2.25 -5.07
C THR A 146 -11.63 0.72 -5.12
N ASN A 147 -11.63 0.12 -6.32
CA ASN A 147 -11.31 -1.29 -6.48
C ASN A 147 -9.80 -1.56 -6.37
N LEU A 148 -9.44 -2.83 -6.17
CA LEU A 148 -8.05 -3.26 -5.98
C LEU A 148 -7.16 -2.84 -7.14
N LYS A 149 -7.56 -3.13 -8.38
CA LYS A 149 -6.76 -2.87 -9.59
C LYS A 149 -6.49 -1.38 -9.80
N THR A 150 -7.48 -0.53 -9.55
CA THR A 150 -7.32 0.93 -9.64
C THR A 150 -6.34 1.44 -8.59
N ALA A 151 -6.42 0.94 -7.35
CA ALA A 151 -5.49 1.32 -6.29
C ALA A 151 -4.06 0.86 -6.60
N GLU A 152 -3.87 -0.34 -7.11
CA GLU A 152 -2.56 -0.86 -7.55
C GLU A 152 -1.95 0.01 -8.65
N LEU A 153 -2.74 0.37 -9.66
CA LEU A 153 -2.31 1.24 -10.75
C LEU A 153 -1.98 2.65 -10.24
N ALA A 154 -2.82 3.20 -9.39
CA ALA A 154 -2.61 4.54 -8.82
C ALA A 154 -1.26 4.64 -8.09
N LYS A 155 -0.86 3.60 -7.32
CA LYS A 155 0.47 3.57 -6.67
C LYS A 155 1.61 3.73 -7.67
N ILE A 156 1.56 3.00 -8.78
CA ILE A 156 2.61 3.05 -9.80
C ILE A 156 2.59 4.40 -10.52
N LEU A 157 1.41 4.87 -10.93
CA LEU A 157 1.27 6.13 -11.67
C LEU A 157 1.69 7.35 -10.83
N ILE A 158 1.39 7.39 -9.53
CA ILE A 158 1.84 8.48 -8.66
C ILE A 158 3.36 8.52 -8.61
N ASN A 159 4.03 7.37 -8.46
CA ASN A 159 5.48 7.32 -8.47
C ASN A 159 6.07 7.76 -9.82
N SER A 160 5.49 7.28 -10.94
CA SER A 160 5.92 7.69 -12.29
C SER A 160 5.71 9.18 -12.53
N PHE A 161 4.59 9.74 -12.07
CA PHE A 161 4.32 11.18 -12.17
C PHE A 161 5.34 12.02 -11.38
N MET A 162 5.72 11.56 -10.18
CA MET A 162 6.79 12.21 -9.41
C MET A 162 8.12 12.20 -10.16
N THR A 163 8.46 11.09 -10.83
CA THR A 163 9.67 11.00 -11.66
C THR A 163 9.63 11.99 -12.82
N VAL A 164 8.48 12.12 -13.50
CA VAL A 164 8.30 13.12 -14.57
C VAL A 164 8.51 14.54 -14.04
N LYS A 165 7.94 14.87 -12.88
CA LYS A 165 8.13 16.20 -12.25
C LYS A 165 9.60 16.47 -11.91
N ILE A 166 10.32 15.48 -11.38
CA ILE A 166 11.74 15.62 -11.08
C ILE A 166 12.55 15.83 -12.37
N SER A 167 12.30 15.02 -13.41
CA SER A 167 12.97 15.14 -14.70
C SER A 167 12.72 16.51 -15.35
N PHE A 168 11.49 17.00 -15.27
CA PHE A 168 11.15 18.34 -15.76
C PHE A 168 11.87 19.44 -14.96
N SER A 169 11.92 19.33 -13.65
CA SER A 169 12.65 20.29 -12.80
C SER A 169 14.16 20.29 -13.11
N ASN A 170 14.74 19.12 -13.36
CA ASN A 170 16.14 19.01 -13.79
C ASN A 170 16.38 19.65 -15.16
N TYR A 171 15.44 19.48 -16.10
CA TYR A 171 15.52 20.14 -17.41
C TYR A 171 15.51 21.67 -17.29
N VAL A 172 14.64 22.23 -16.44
CA VAL A 172 14.63 23.67 -16.14
C VAL A 172 15.97 24.13 -15.56
N GLY A 173 16.57 23.33 -14.67
CA GLY A 173 17.91 23.59 -14.14
C GLY A 173 18.98 23.63 -15.24
N LEU A 174 18.94 22.69 -16.20
CA LEU A 174 19.87 22.69 -17.34
C LEU A 174 19.75 23.93 -18.23
N LEU A 175 18.51 24.41 -18.49
CA LEU A 175 18.29 25.65 -19.23
C LEU A 175 18.94 26.84 -18.54
N SER A 176 18.79 26.97 -17.21
CA SER A 176 19.37 28.06 -16.44
C SER A 176 20.91 27.97 -16.33
N ASN A 177 21.48 26.77 -16.44
CA ASN A 177 22.96 26.64 -16.49
C ASN A 177 23.53 27.14 -17.82
N ASN A 178 22.76 27.07 -18.90
CA ASN A 178 23.18 27.53 -20.23
C ASN A 178 22.87 29.00 -20.48
N ASP A 179 21.99 29.61 -19.68
CA ASP A 179 21.59 31.01 -19.78
C ASP A 179 21.53 31.61 -18.37
N LYS A 180 22.50 32.47 -18.05
CA LYS A 180 22.64 33.10 -16.73
C LYS A 180 21.56 34.11 -16.39
N ASP A 181 20.81 34.58 -17.38
CA ASP A 181 19.71 35.50 -17.18
C ASP A 181 18.42 34.79 -16.75
N LEU A 182 18.39 33.43 -16.78
CA LEU A 182 17.26 32.62 -16.33
C LEU A 182 17.36 32.30 -14.83
N ASP A 183 16.37 32.73 -14.06
CA ASP A 183 16.18 32.34 -12.66
C ASP A 183 15.31 31.07 -12.57
N SER A 184 15.96 29.91 -12.52
CA SER A 184 15.28 28.61 -12.44
C SER A 184 14.35 28.49 -11.25
N LYS A 185 14.66 29.14 -10.13
CA LYS A 185 13.85 29.09 -8.92
C LYS A 185 12.52 29.81 -9.15
N LYS A 186 12.56 31.04 -9.66
CA LYS A 186 11.35 31.81 -9.99
C LYS A 186 10.53 31.11 -11.07
N LEU A 187 11.19 30.53 -12.07
CA LEU A 187 10.52 29.78 -13.13
C LEU A 187 9.76 28.57 -12.56
N LEU A 188 10.40 27.76 -11.69
CA LEU A 188 9.74 26.63 -11.06
C LEU A 188 8.66 27.06 -10.06
N GLU A 189 8.84 28.18 -9.35
CA GLU A 189 7.80 28.75 -8.47
C GLU A 189 6.57 29.18 -9.26
N SER A 190 6.73 29.79 -10.44
CA SER A 190 5.62 30.19 -11.29
C SER A 190 4.80 28.99 -11.80
N LEU A 191 5.44 27.84 -12.03
CA LEU A 191 4.79 26.61 -12.47
C LEU A 191 4.02 25.86 -11.35
N LYS A 192 4.18 26.24 -10.09
CA LYS A 192 3.41 25.66 -8.98
C LYS A 192 1.95 26.11 -8.96
N ILE A 193 1.60 27.14 -9.73
CA ILE A 193 0.24 27.69 -9.81
C ILE A 193 -0.66 26.78 -10.69
N PHE A 194 -0.08 25.97 -11.54
CA PHE A 194 -0.71 24.99 -12.42
C PHE A 194 -0.50 23.55 -11.88
#